data_05d6c0412fdb95729c0c280905c1283e
#
_entry.id   05d6c0412fdb95729c0c280905c1283e
#
_cell.length_a   1.000
_cell.length_b   1.000
_cell.length_c   1.000
_cell.angle_alpha   90.00
_cell.angle_beta   90.00
_cell.angle_gamma   90.00
#
_symmetry.space_group_name_H-M   'P 1'
#
loop_
_entity.id
_entity.type
_entity.pdbx_description
1 polymer ?
#
loop_
_entity_poly.entity_id
_entity_poly.type
_entity_poly.pdbx_seq_one_letter_code
_entity_poly.pdbx_strand_id
1 'polypeptide(L)'
;LFAHDSERLFADLLDFYGVRWEYEPVEFVLDWHADGTPSSAFRPDFFLPDHGCFIELTTLNQKLVTKKNAKVRRMRDLHPTVEVKLLYQRDYLALLAKHGLPRPSSPAA
;
A
#
# COMPACT_ATOMS: atom_id res chain seq x y z
N LEU A 1 -13.15 -8.59 -2.07
CA LEU A 1 -11.75 -8.91 -1.96
C LEU A 1 -10.92 -7.77 -1.35
N PHE A 2 -11.09 -6.53 -1.84
CA PHE A 2 -10.34 -5.38 -1.34
C PHE A 2 -11.09 -4.69 -0.20
N ALA A 3 -10.34 -4.22 0.80
CA ALA A 3 -10.91 -3.51 1.95
C ALA A 3 -11.47 -2.12 1.57
N HIS A 4 -10.90 -1.48 0.55
CA HIS A 4 -11.29 -0.14 0.09
C HIS A 4 -11.30 -0.05 -1.43
N ASP A 5 -12.16 0.83 -1.96
CA ASP A 5 -12.24 1.07 -3.42
C ASP A 5 -10.92 1.57 -4.00
N SER A 6 -10.16 2.34 -3.23
CA SER A 6 -8.85 2.83 -3.66
C SER A 6 -7.88 1.69 -3.99
N GLU A 7 -7.96 0.58 -3.26
CA GLU A 7 -7.13 -0.60 -3.50
C GLU A 7 -7.52 -1.28 -4.80
N ARG A 8 -8.83 -1.43 -5.06
CA ARG A 8 -9.32 -1.99 -6.31
C ARG A 8 -8.88 -1.17 -7.52
N LEU A 9 -8.93 0.15 -7.39
CA LEU A 9 -8.55 1.05 -8.46
C LEU A 9 -7.05 1.03 -8.73
N PHE A 10 -6.26 0.91 -7.68
CA PHE A 10 -4.82 0.74 -7.84
C PHE A 10 -4.51 -0.60 -8.51
N ALA A 11 -5.21 -1.67 -8.15
CA ALA A 11 -5.08 -2.96 -8.82
C ALA A 11 -5.42 -2.86 -10.30
N ASP A 12 -6.50 -2.14 -10.65
CA ASP A 12 -6.88 -1.90 -12.04
C ASP A 12 -5.79 -1.13 -12.80
N LEU A 13 -5.15 -0.16 -12.14
CA LEU A 13 -4.04 0.59 -12.71
C LEU A 13 -2.84 -0.32 -12.98
N LEU A 14 -2.51 -1.19 -12.05
CA LEU A 14 -1.43 -2.16 -12.23
C LEU A 14 -1.74 -3.12 -13.38
N ASP A 15 -2.97 -3.61 -13.47
CA ASP A 15 -3.41 -4.47 -14.56
C ASP A 15 -3.29 -3.75 -15.92
N PHE A 16 -3.65 -2.48 -15.96
CA PHE A 16 -3.54 -1.67 -17.17
C PHE A 16 -2.09 -1.61 -17.68
N TYR A 17 -1.12 -1.50 -16.78
CA TYR A 17 0.29 -1.47 -17.14
C TYR A 17 0.93 -2.86 -17.27
N GLY A 18 0.15 -3.91 -17.07
CA GLY A 18 0.68 -5.28 -17.12
C GLY A 18 1.61 -5.59 -15.96
N VAL A 19 1.47 -4.92 -14.83
CA VAL A 19 2.30 -5.15 -13.64
C VAL A 19 1.63 -6.20 -12.77
N ARG A 20 2.35 -7.28 -12.47
CA ARG A 20 1.85 -8.32 -11.57
C ARG A 20 1.82 -7.80 -10.14
N TRP A 21 0.82 -8.24 -9.38
CA TRP A 21 0.65 -7.84 -7.99
C TRP A 21 0.04 -8.95 -7.15
N GLU A 22 0.34 -8.90 -5.85
CA GLU A 22 -0.27 -9.75 -4.84
C GLU A 22 -0.88 -8.84 -3.77
N TYR A 23 -2.08 -9.18 -3.31
CA TYR A 23 -2.80 -8.36 -2.34
C TYR A 23 -2.56 -8.89 -0.93
N GLU A 24 -2.03 -8.03 -0.04
CA GLU A 24 -1.78 -8.31 1.37
C GLU A 24 -1.09 -9.66 1.63
N PRO A 25 -0.02 -10.01 0.90
CA PRO A 25 0.53 -11.37 0.99
C PRO A 25 1.30 -11.66 2.27
N VAL A 26 1.84 -10.64 2.94
CA VAL A 26 2.74 -10.82 4.09
C VAL A 26 2.41 -9.82 5.19
N GLU A 27 2.39 -10.30 6.43
CA GLU A 27 2.32 -9.45 7.62
C GLU A 27 3.68 -9.42 8.31
N PHE A 28 4.16 -8.22 8.62
CA PHE A 28 5.41 -8.01 9.35
C PHE A 28 5.11 -7.59 10.77
N VAL A 29 5.68 -8.30 11.76
CA VAL A 29 5.58 -7.87 13.15
C VAL A 29 6.60 -6.76 13.37
N LEU A 30 6.16 -5.64 13.94
CA LEU A 30 6.99 -4.46 14.14
C LEU A 30 7.45 -4.28 15.59
N ASP A 31 6.63 -4.67 16.54
CA ASP A 31 6.93 -4.57 17.96
C ASP A 31 6.34 -5.73 18.73
N TRP A 32 6.88 -5.98 19.91
CA TRP A 32 6.51 -7.12 20.75
C TRP A 32 6.26 -6.67 22.18
N HIS A 33 5.38 -7.39 22.85
CA HIS A 33 5.21 -7.29 24.30
C HIS A 33 6.40 -7.95 25.01
N ALA A 34 6.52 -7.71 26.31
CA ALA A 34 7.59 -8.29 27.12
C ALA A 34 7.60 -9.83 27.10
N ASP A 35 6.43 -10.45 26.91
CA ASP A 35 6.29 -11.91 26.82
C ASP A 35 6.61 -12.47 25.44
N GLY A 36 7.00 -11.63 24.49
CA GLY A 36 7.34 -12.04 23.12
C GLY A 36 6.18 -12.08 22.15
N THR A 37 4.95 -11.81 22.59
CA THR A 37 3.81 -11.76 21.69
C THR A 37 3.79 -10.44 20.89
N PRO A 38 3.28 -10.45 19.63
CA PRO A 38 3.23 -9.25 18.81
C PRO A 38 2.36 -8.16 19.43
N SER A 39 2.86 -6.92 19.47
CA SER A 39 2.10 -5.75 19.92
C SER A 39 1.74 -4.81 18.77
N SER A 40 2.48 -4.88 17.67
CA SER A 40 2.20 -4.07 16.47
C SER A 40 2.64 -4.86 15.25
N ALA A 41 1.85 -4.74 14.17
CA ALA A 41 2.13 -5.41 12.92
C ALA A 41 1.77 -4.51 11.74
N PHE A 42 2.36 -4.81 10.59
CA PHE A 42 2.13 -4.08 9.35
C PHE A 42 1.94 -5.07 8.21
N ARG A 43 0.82 -4.94 7.50
CA ARG A 43 0.52 -5.72 6.30
C ARG A 43 0.36 -4.76 5.14
N PRO A 44 1.42 -4.55 4.32
CA PRO A 44 1.32 -3.68 3.16
C PRO A 44 0.26 -4.16 2.18
N ASP A 45 -0.39 -3.20 1.50
CA ASP A 45 -1.53 -3.50 0.63
C ASP A 45 -1.16 -4.38 -0.55
N PHE A 46 -0.03 -4.10 -1.20
CA PHE A 46 0.38 -4.82 -2.40
C PHE A 46 1.86 -5.21 -2.35
N PHE A 47 2.17 -6.34 -2.97
CA PHE A 47 3.53 -6.71 -3.34
C PHE A 47 3.62 -6.81 -4.85
N LEU A 48 4.69 -6.24 -5.43
CA LEU A 48 4.95 -6.28 -6.86
C LEU A 48 6.12 -7.23 -7.13
N PRO A 49 5.84 -8.50 -7.53
CA PRO A 49 6.91 -9.51 -7.65
C PRO A 49 8.03 -9.12 -8.61
N ASP A 50 7.69 -8.49 -9.74
CA ASP A 50 8.69 -8.13 -10.75
C ASP A 50 9.58 -6.96 -10.32
N HIS A 51 9.14 -6.18 -9.33
CA HIS A 51 9.88 -5.03 -8.81
C HIS A 51 10.47 -5.28 -7.44
N GLY A 52 10.09 -6.37 -6.79
CA GLY A 52 10.60 -6.73 -5.47
C GLY A 52 10.27 -5.72 -4.38
N CYS A 53 9.13 -5.03 -4.49
CA CYS A 53 8.74 -4.00 -3.52
C CYS A 53 7.29 -4.13 -3.09
N PHE A 54 7.02 -3.64 -1.87
CA PHE A 54 5.68 -3.51 -1.33
C PHE A 54 5.18 -2.08 -1.54
N ILE A 55 3.86 -1.96 -1.74
CA ILE A 55 3.18 -0.67 -1.88
C ILE A 55 2.13 -0.58 -0.78
N GLU A 56 2.14 0.54 -0.07
CA GLU A 56 1.10 0.88 0.89
C GLU A 56 0.40 2.13 0.40
N LEU A 57 -0.92 2.05 0.22
CA LEU A 57 -1.72 3.20 -0.21
C LEU A 57 -2.15 4.00 1.01
N THR A 58 -2.18 5.32 0.87
CA THR A 58 -2.65 6.19 1.93
C THR A 58 -3.66 7.20 1.41
N THR A 59 -4.61 7.53 2.27
CA THR A 59 -5.67 8.49 1.99
C THR A 59 -5.25 9.90 2.42
N LEU A 60 -6.19 10.86 2.34
CA LEU A 60 -5.95 12.23 2.77
C LEU A 60 -6.09 12.43 4.29
N ASN A 61 -6.44 11.38 5.04
CA ASN A 61 -6.57 11.48 6.50
C ASN A 61 -5.20 11.59 7.15
N GLN A 62 -4.89 12.75 7.73
CA GLN A 62 -3.57 13.05 8.28
C GLN A 62 -3.16 12.10 9.42
N LYS A 63 -4.10 11.67 10.25
CA LYS A 63 -3.81 10.72 11.34
C LYS A 63 -3.36 9.38 10.79
N LEU A 64 -4.03 8.88 9.76
CA LEU A 64 -3.67 7.62 9.11
C LEU A 64 -2.33 7.73 8.39
N VAL A 65 -2.07 8.87 7.73
CA VAL A 65 -0.80 9.13 7.07
C VAL A 65 0.34 9.08 8.09
N THR A 66 0.18 9.74 9.23
CA THR A 66 1.20 9.76 10.28
C THR A 66 1.48 8.34 10.82
N LYS A 67 0.41 7.56 11.08
CA LYS A 67 0.54 6.18 11.52
C LYS A 67 1.28 5.31 10.49
N LYS A 68 0.90 5.43 9.23
CA LYS A 68 1.51 4.65 8.14
C LYS A 68 2.97 5.01 7.96
N ASN A 69 3.31 6.30 8.02
CA ASN A 69 4.72 6.74 7.96
C ASN A 69 5.54 6.16 9.10
N ALA A 70 5.00 6.13 10.32
CA ALA A 70 5.69 5.55 11.46
C ALA A 70 5.94 4.05 11.25
N LYS A 71 4.95 3.32 10.74
CA LYS A 71 5.09 1.87 10.45
C LYS A 71 6.12 1.63 9.34
N VAL A 72 6.12 2.43 8.30
CA VAL A 72 7.09 2.31 7.21
C VAL A 72 8.52 2.57 7.71
N ARG A 73 8.71 3.60 8.57
CA ARG A 73 10.02 3.84 9.19
C ARG A 73 10.47 2.64 10.03
N ARG A 74 9.56 2.08 10.84
CA ARG A 74 9.86 0.92 11.68
C ARG A 74 10.21 -0.30 10.82
N MET A 75 9.51 -0.49 9.69
CA MET A 75 9.84 -1.51 8.70
C MET A 75 11.27 -1.37 8.19
N ARG A 76 11.69 -0.17 7.86
CA ARG A 76 13.04 0.10 7.36
C ARG A 76 14.11 -0.22 8.40
N ASP A 77 13.81 0.06 9.68
CA ASP A 77 14.73 -0.24 10.78
C ASP A 77 14.88 -1.74 11.01
N LEU A 78 13.78 -2.47 10.99
CA LEU A 78 13.76 -3.90 11.29
C LEU A 78 14.13 -4.76 10.07
N HIS A 79 13.72 -4.35 8.89
CA HIS A 79 13.86 -5.10 7.64
C HIS A 79 14.44 -4.21 6.56
N PRO A 80 15.72 -3.79 6.67
CA PRO A 80 16.31 -2.81 5.75
C PRO A 80 16.41 -3.31 4.31
N THR A 81 16.32 -4.62 4.07
CA THR A 81 16.36 -5.19 2.73
C THR A 81 14.97 -5.25 2.07
N VAL A 82 13.91 -4.99 2.83
CA VAL A 82 12.53 -5.00 2.32
C VAL A 82 12.16 -3.58 1.91
N GLU A 83 11.87 -3.39 0.63
CA GLU A 83 11.47 -2.10 0.11
C GLU A 83 9.96 -1.91 0.25
N VAL A 84 9.54 -0.84 0.93
CA VAL A 84 8.15 -0.45 1.07
C VAL A 84 8.02 1.00 0.61
N LYS A 85 7.11 1.23 -0.35
CA LYS A 85 6.80 2.57 -0.85
C LYS A 85 5.41 2.98 -0.38
N LEU A 86 5.34 4.17 0.20
CA LEU A 86 4.06 4.77 0.58
C LEU A 86 3.57 5.61 -0.59
N LEU A 87 2.39 5.28 -1.12
CA LEU A 87 1.82 5.95 -2.28
C LEU A 87 0.57 6.73 -1.85
N TYR A 88 0.59 8.04 -2.11
CA TYR A 88 -0.50 8.93 -1.72
C TYR A 88 -1.61 8.93 -2.76
N GLN A 89 -2.84 9.09 -2.31
CA GLN A 89 -4.02 9.07 -3.18
C GLN A 89 -3.90 10.06 -4.35
N ARG A 90 -3.40 11.26 -4.09
CA ARG A 90 -3.21 12.27 -5.14
C ARG A 90 -2.28 11.78 -6.24
N ASP A 91 -1.29 10.96 -5.90
CA ASP A 91 -0.28 10.50 -6.86
C ASP A 91 -0.86 9.46 -7.83
N TYR A 92 -1.59 8.46 -7.32
CA TYR A 92 -2.18 7.49 -8.23
C TYR A 92 -3.41 8.03 -8.95
N LEU A 93 -4.16 8.98 -8.36
CA LEU A 93 -5.23 9.68 -9.07
C LEU A 93 -4.68 10.49 -10.24
N ALA A 94 -3.52 11.13 -10.07
CA ALA A 94 -2.85 11.84 -11.15
C ALA A 94 -2.44 10.88 -12.27
N LEU A 95 -1.97 9.69 -11.94
CA LEU A 95 -1.64 8.65 -12.92
C LEU A 95 -2.88 8.18 -13.66
N LEU A 96 -3.99 7.96 -12.96
CA LEU A 96 -5.27 7.58 -13.58
C LEU A 96 -5.71 8.63 -14.58
N ALA A 97 -5.66 9.90 -14.19
CA ALA A 97 -6.06 11.02 -15.07
C ALA A 97 -5.15 11.13 -16.29
N LYS A 98 -3.84 10.98 -16.10
CA LYS A 98 -2.85 11.06 -17.16
C LYS A 98 -3.08 10.02 -18.25
N HIS A 99 -3.55 8.83 -17.88
CA HIS A 99 -3.73 7.71 -18.80
C HIS A 99 -5.20 7.46 -19.18
N GLY A 100 -6.09 8.35 -18.79
CA GLY A 100 -7.51 8.25 -19.13
C GLY A 100 -8.26 7.14 -18.43
N LEU A 101 -7.74 6.65 -17.31
CA LEU A 101 -8.39 5.60 -16.53
C LEU A 101 -9.48 6.16 -15.62
N PRO A 102 -10.52 5.36 -15.29
CA PRO A 102 -11.60 5.83 -14.42
C PRO A 102 -11.11 6.18 -13.03
N ARG A 103 -11.64 7.24 -12.45
CA ARG A 103 -11.36 7.62 -11.07
C ARG A 103 -12.24 6.84 -10.11
N PRO A 104 -11.80 6.70 -8.84
CA PRO A 104 -12.58 6.02 -7.80
C PRO A 104 -14.00 6.58 -7.63
N SER A 105 -14.14 7.88 -7.67
CA SER A 105 -15.41 8.56 -7.47
C SER A 105 -16.20 8.74 -8.76
N SER A 106 -15.68 8.32 -9.89
CA SER A 106 -16.40 8.39 -11.15
C SER A 106 -17.29 7.18 -11.26
N PRO A 107 -18.61 7.36 -11.40
CA PRO A 107 -19.44 6.23 -11.78
C PRO A 107 -18.91 5.70 -13.10
N ALA A 108 -18.87 4.39 -13.24
CA ALA A 108 -18.46 3.78 -14.46
C ALA A 108 -19.33 4.35 -15.58
N ALA A 109 -18.72 5.16 -16.37
CA ALA A 109 -19.43 5.72 -17.50
C ALA A 109 -19.71 4.61 -18.51
#